data_14fd2ec1e845b0c62ace7d4ee939f5b6
#
_entry.id   14fd2ec1e845b0c62ace7d4ee939f5b6
#
_cell.length_a   1.000
_cell.length_b   1.000
_cell.length_c   1.000
_cell.angle_alpha   90.00
_cell.angle_beta   90.00
_cell.angle_gamma   90.00
#
_symmetry.space_group_name_H-M   'P 1'
#
loop_
_entity.id
_entity.type
_entity.pdbx_description
1 polymer ?
#
loop_
_entity_poly.entity_id
_entity_poly.type
_entity_poly.pdbx_seq_one_letter_code
_entity_poly.pdbx_strand_id
1 'polypeptide(L)'
;QEYQRPLSQAQVEKAIEDFDLNQINPVKVSRRDGVNYVFNGQHTIEIVATVSGSRETPVWCMIYDSLDYKNEADIFANQMKHVRPLKPYEIFMANIEAGNEQQLVIKRLVESYSLSIGPTKAYGMICAVATLERIYTKYGYHVLDRTLRLCVGTWEGDIDSLGANVLAGVARMVVAFGDQLRDETFKER
;
A
#
# COMPACT_ATOMS: atom_id res chain seq x y z
N GLN A 1 -8.50 -22.44 -16.76
CA GLN A 1 -9.25 -23.33 -15.85
C GLN A 1 -10.53 -22.63 -15.41
N GLU A 2 -11.65 -23.34 -15.28
CA GLU A 2 -12.98 -22.76 -14.95
C GLU A 2 -13.02 -22.08 -13.57
N TYR A 3 -12.24 -22.59 -12.60
CA TYR A 3 -12.16 -22.03 -11.24
C TYR A 3 -11.28 -20.76 -11.15
N GLN A 4 -10.55 -20.41 -12.18
CA GLN A 4 -9.70 -19.22 -12.16
C GLN A 4 -10.51 -17.95 -12.41
N ARG A 5 -10.07 -16.85 -11.79
CA ARG A 5 -10.64 -15.53 -12.07
C ARG A 5 -10.39 -15.15 -13.54
N PRO A 6 -11.31 -14.45 -14.19
CA PRO A 6 -11.03 -13.83 -15.49
C PRO A 6 -9.77 -12.95 -15.45
N LEU A 7 -9.05 -12.90 -16.54
CA LEU A 7 -7.93 -11.96 -16.68
C LEU A 7 -8.46 -10.53 -16.61
N SER A 8 -7.87 -9.72 -15.75
CA SER A 8 -8.20 -8.30 -15.63
C SER A 8 -7.14 -7.46 -16.34
N GLN A 9 -7.51 -6.91 -17.49
CA GLN A 9 -6.61 -6.05 -18.27
C GLN A 9 -6.18 -4.83 -17.47
N ALA A 10 -7.07 -4.20 -16.71
CA ALA A 10 -6.75 -3.05 -15.87
C ALA A 10 -5.72 -3.38 -14.77
N GLN A 11 -5.73 -4.63 -14.23
CA GLN A 11 -4.69 -5.04 -13.28
C GLN A 11 -3.35 -5.26 -13.97
N VAL A 12 -3.34 -5.77 -15.20
CA VAL A 12 -2.12 -5.93 -16.01
C VAL A 12 -1.53 -4.57 -16.33
N GLU A 13 -2.32 -3.63 -16.84
CA GLU A 13 -1.89 -2.26 -17.17
C GLU A 13 -1.28 -1.56 -15.96
N LYS A 14 -1.97 -1.60 -14.82
CA LYS A 14 -1.45 -1.00 -13.58
C LYS A 14 -0.13 -1.63 -13.13
N ALA A 15 0.04 -2.94 -13.27
CA ALA A 15 1.27 -3.64 -12.86
C ALA A 15 2.45 -3.37 -13.81
N ILE A 16 2.18 -2.93 -15.05
CA ILE A 16 3.21 -2.57 -16.02
C ILE A 16 3.79 -1.18 -15.74
N GLU A 17 3.01 -0.25 -15.17
CA GLU A 17 3.45 1.11 -14.85
C GLU A 17 4.69 1.12 -13.94
N ASP A 18 4.71 0.23 -12.94
CA ASP A 18 5.80 0.10 -11.96
C ASP A 18 6.42 -1.31 -11.99
N PHE A 19 6.63 -1.86 -13.20
CA PHE A 19 7.10 -3.23 -13.37
C PHE A 19 8.49 -3.46 -12.79
N ASP A 20 8.59 -4.41 -11.87
CA ASP A 20 9.87 -4.94 -11.35
C ASP A 20 9.86 -6.46 -11.37
N LEU A 21 10.79 -7.04 -12.10
CA LEU A 21 10.96 -8.50 -12.24
C LEU A 21 11.17 -9.20 -10.88
N ASN A 22 11.79 -8.52 -9.91
CA ASN A 22 12.04 -9.08 -8.58
C ASN A 22 10.78 -9.18 -7.72
N GLN A 23 9.70 -8.49 -8.10
CA GLN A 23 8.42 -8.50 -7.38
C GLN A 23 7.42 -9.51 -7.94
N ILE A 24 7.77 -10.22 -9.02
CA ILE A 24 6.89 -11.20 -9.65
C ILE A 24 6.94 -12.53 -8.87
N ASN A 25 5.74 -13.05 -8.54
CA ASN A 25 5.62 -14.38 -8.01
C ASN A 25 5.73 -15.45 -9.11
N PRO A 26 6.35 -16.62 -8.83
CA PRO A 26 6.40 -17.73 -9.77
C PRO A 26 4.99 -18.19 -10.18
N VAL A 27 4.84 -18.54 -11.45
CA VAL A 27 3.62 -19.16 -11.99
C VAL A 27 3.48 -20.57 -11.43
N LYS A 28 2.31 -20.97 -10.96
CA LYS A 28 2.05 -22.34 -10.50
C LYS A 28 1.47 -23.17 -11.61
N VAL A 29 2.14 -24.28 -11.87
CA VAL A 29 1.84 -25.20 -12.98
C VAL A 29 1.62 -26.59 -12.42
N SER A 30 0.52 -27.22 -12.81
CA SER A 30 0.26 -28.63 -12.56
C SER A 30 0.57 -29.41 -13.84
N ARG A 31 1.39 -30.44 -13.72
CA ARG A 31 1.70 -31.35 -14.81
C ARG A 31 0.86 -32.60 -14.70
N ARG A 32 -0.04 -32.79 -15.67
CA ARG A 32 -0.94 -33.94 -15.76
C ARG A 32 -0.91 -34.54 -17.17
N ASP A 33 -0.75 -35.84 -17.28
CA ASP A 33 -0.77 -36.57 -18.55
C ASP A 33 0.17 -35.96 -19.62
N GLY A 34 1.33 -35.49 -19.18
CA GLY A 34 2.32 -34.84 -20.05
C GLY A 34 2.01 -33.40 -20.45
N VAL A 35 0.89 -32.84 -19.96
CA VAL A 35 0.45 -31.46 -20.25
C VAL A 35 0.64 -30.56 -19.03
N ASN A 36 1.15 -29.37 -19.25
CA ASN A 36 1.35 -28.35 -18.23
C ASN A 36 0.13 -27.42 -18.15
N TYR A 37 -0.56 -27.40 -17.03
CA TYR A 37 -1.73 -26.57 -16.78
C TYR A 37 -1.36 -25.45 -15.80
N VAL A 38 -1.44 -24.19 -16.24
CA VAL A 38 -1.31 -23.04 -15.34
C VAL A 38 -2.55 -22.94 -14.48
N PHE A 39 -2.40 -23.08 -13.16
CA PHE A 39 -3.52 -22.92 -12.22
C PHE A 39 -3.43 -21.66 -11.37
N ASN A 40 -2.28 -20.97 -11.34
CA ASN A 40 -2.13 -19.62 -10.79
C ASN A 40 -1.00 -18.87 -11.51
N GLY A 41 -1.13 -17.55 -11.66
CA GLY A 41 -0.13 -16.69 -12.28
C GLY A 41 -0.47 -16.25 -13.71
N GLN A 42 -1.72 -16.36 -14.16
CA GLN A 42 -2.12 -15.89 -15.51
C GLN A 42 -1.83 -14.40 -15.73
N HIS A 43 -2.05 -13.54 -14.71
CA HIS A 43 -1.69 -12.13 -14.80
C HIS A 43 -0.17 -11.94 -14.92
N THR A 44 0.64 -12.72 -14.18
CA THR A 44 2.10 -12.69 -14.29
C THR A 44 2.57 -12.98 -15.71
N ILE A 45 1.99 -14.01 -16.35
CA ILE A 45 2.32 -14.37 -17.74
C ILE A 45 2.00 -13.19 -18.68
N GLU A 46 0.82 -12.59 -18.52
CA GLU A 46 0.37 -11.48 -19.37
C GLU A 46 1.22 -10.22 -19.17
N ILE A 47 1.58 -9.89 -17.92
CA ILE A 47 2.48 -8.78 -17.59
C ILE A 47 3.84 -8.98 -18.25
N VAL A 48 4.46 -10.15 -18.06
CA VAL A 48 5.77 -10.45 -18.65
C VAL A 48 5.70 -10.42 -20.18
N ALA A 49 4.68 -11.03 -20.78
CA ALA A 49 4.50 -11.03 -22.23
C ALA A 49 4.35 -9.60 -22.80
N THR A 50 3.61 -8.74 -22.09
CA THR A 50 3.39 -7.35 -22.53
C THR A 50 4.69 -6.54 -22.40
N VAL A 51 5.37 -6.62 -21.26
CA VAL A 51 6.61 -5.87 -21.02
C VAL A 51 7.73 -6.30 -21.95
N SER A 52 7.86 -7.60 -22.23
CA SER A 52 8.91 -8.14 -23.12
C SER A 52 8.55 -8.05 -24.61
N GLY A 53 7.29 -7.81 -24.92
CA GLY A 53 6.79 -7.86 -26.30
C GLY A 53 6.67 -9.27 -26.89
N SER A 54 6.83 -10.34 -26.09
CA SER A 54 6.78 -11.71 -26.55
C SER A 54 6.15 -12.67 -25.54
N ARG A 55 5.24 -13.53 -26.02
CA ARG A 55 4.69 -14.65 -25.24
C ARG A 55 5.64 -15.81 -25.05
N GLU A 56 6.77 -15.83 -25.73
CA GLU A 56 7.81 -16.85 -25.61
C GLU A 56 8.84 -16.53 -24.52
N THR A 57 8.69 -15.37 -23.86
CA THR A 57 9.57 -14.97 -22.76
C THR A 57 9.45 -15.95 -21.58
N PRO A 58 10.55 -16.55 -21.10
CA PRO A 58 10.51 -17.45 -19.99
C PRO A 58 10.01 -16.80 -18.71
N VAL A 59 9.20 -17.53 -17.94
CA VAL A 59 8.74 -17.14 -16.61
C VAL A 59 9.13 -18.20 -15.58
N TRP A 60 9.36 -17.75 -14.34
CA TRP A 60 9.61 -18.69 -13.24
C TRP A 60 8.36 -19.49 -12.92
N CYS A 61 8.51 -20.83 -12.84
CA CYS A 61 7.41 -21.74 -12.56
C CYS A 61 7.70 -22.63 -11.35
N MET A 62 6.66 -22.80 -10.52
CA MET A 62 6.60 -23.89 -9.52
C MET A 62 5.77 -25.02 -10.14
N ILE A 63 6.40 -26.17 -10.42
CA ILE A 63 5.74 -27.29 -11.08
C ILE A 63 5.36 -28.34 -10.04
N TYR A 64 4.12 -28.83 -10.13
CA TYR A 64 3.54 -29.85 -9.28
C TYR A 64 3.15 -31.04 -10.15
N ASP A 65 3.76 -32.20 -9.91
CA ASP A 65 3.60 -33.40 -10.74
C ASP A 65 2.50 -34.36 -10.27
N SER A 66 1.85 -34.09 -9.13
CA SER A 66 0.92 -35.05 -8.50
C SER A 66 -0.44 -34.43 -8.16
N LEU A 67 -0.79 -33.30 -8.76
CA LEU A 67 -2.10 -32.69 -8.54
C LEU A 67 -3.13 -33.21 -9.54
N ASP A 68 -4.34 -33.39 -9.06
CA ASP A 68 -5.53 -33.48 -9.90
C ASP A 68 -6.26 -32.14 -10.00
N TYR A 69 -7.29 -32.07 -10.84
CA TYR A 69 -8.07 -30.85 -11.05
C TYR A 69 -8.72 -30.31 -9.76
N LYS A 70 -9.16 -31.19 -8.86
CA LYS A 70 -9.81 -30.81 -7.60
C LYS A 70 -8.77 -30.23 -6.64
N ASN A 71 -7.60 -30.86 -6.55
CA ASN A 71 -6.50 -30.36 -5.75
C ASN A 71 -5.98 -28.99 -6.24
N GLU A 72 -5.90 -28.79 -7.56
CA GLU A 72 -5.58 -27.48 -8.14
C GLU A 72 -6.57 -26.40 -7.71
N ALA A 73 -7.88 -26.70 -7.81
CA ALA A 73 -8.94 -25.76 -7.43
C ALA A 73 -8.91 -25.45 -5.92
N ASP A 74 -8.69 -26.47 -5.07
CA ASP A 74 -8.55 -26.28 -3.63
C ASP A 74 -7.34 -25.43 -3.26
N ILE A 75 -6.16 -25.71 -3.85
CA ILE A 75 -4.97 -24.89 -3.66
C ILE A 75 -5.21 -23.45 -4.12
N PHE A 76 -5.85 -23.26 -5.28
CA PHE A 76 -6.18 -21.92 -5.79
C PHE A 76 -7.09 -21.17 -4.82
N ALA A 77 -8.12 -21.81 -4.29
CA ALA A 77 -9.06 -21.20 -3.36
C ALA A 77 -8.42 -20.84 -2.01
N ASN A 78 -7.52 -21.69 -1.52
CA ASN A 78 -6.94 -21.58 -0.18
C ASN A 78 -5.55 -20.92 -0.11
N GLN A 79 -4.89 -20.67 -1.24
CA GLN A 79 -3.50 -20.17 -1.27
C GLN A 79 -3.28 -18.86 -0.52
N MET A 80 -4.31 -18.01 -0.41
CA MET A 80 -4.26 -16.73 0.30
C MET A 80 -4.79 -16.81 1.74
N LYS A 81 -5.34 -17.96 2.15
CA LYS A 81 -6.01 -18.11 3.46
C LYS A 81 -5.09 -17.83 4.66
N HIS A 82 -3.81 -18.14 4.52
CA HIS A 82 -2.82 -17.98 5.57
C HIS A 82 -1.85 -16.81 5.33
N VAL A 83 -2.06 -16.04 4.26
CA VAL A 83 -1.24 -14.85 3.97
C VAL A 83 -1.84 -13.65 4.71
N ARG A 84 -1.06 -13.09 5.64
CA ARG A 84 -1.43 -11.85 6.31
C ARG A 84 -0.96 -10.67 5.45
N PRO A 85 -1.88 -9.82 4.95
CA PRO A 85 -1.49 -8.59 4.26
C PRO A 85 -0.67 -7.68 5.19
N LEU A 86 0.30 -6.98 4.62
CA LEU A 86 1.04 -5.95 5.34
C LEU A 86 0.08 -4.83 5.79
N LYS A 87 0.27 -4.35 7.01
CA LYS A 87 -0.43 -3.17 7.52
C LYS A 87 0.17 -1.90 6.91
N PRO A 88 -0.60 -0.80 6.81
CA PRO A 88 -0.07 0.47 6.30
C PRO A 88 1.23 0.93 6.99
N TYR A 89 1.34 0.74 8.30
CA TYR A 89 2.56 1.04 9.04
C TYR A 89 3.76 0.20 8.59
N GLU A 90 3.55 -1.11 8.37
CA GLU A 90 4.62 -2.02 7.91
C GLU A 90 5.11 -1.64 6.51
N ILE A 91 4.18 -1.26 5.63
CA ILE A 91 4.51 -0.75 4.28
C ILE A 91 5.27 0.58 4.37
N PHE A 92 4.80 1.51 5.20
CA PHE A 92 5.44 2.80 5.39
C PHE A 92 6.89 2.66 5.89
N MET A 93 7.14 1.78 6.86
CA MET A 93 8.48 1.52 7.37
C MET A 93 9.37 0.86 6.32
N ALA A 94 8.86 -0.11 5.56
CA ALA A 94 9.61 -0.71 4.46
C ALA A 94 10.01 0.32 3.39
N ASN A 95 9.12 1.27 3.07
CA ASN A 95 9.40 2.37 2.15
C ASN A 95 10.49 3.33 2.69
N ILE A 96 10.54 3.56 4.01
CA ILE A 96 11.61 4.33 4.64
C ILE A 96 12.96 3.61 4.47
N GLU A 97 13.02 2.31 4.76
CA GLU A 97 14.23 1.51 4.60
C GLU A 97 14.68 1.42 3.12
N ALA A 98 13.73 1.43 2.20
CA ALA A 98 13.98 1.51 0.76
C ALA A 98 14.46 2.90 0.29
N GLY A 99 14.46 3.91 1.15
CA GLY A 99 14.91 5.25 0.83
C GLY A 99 13.88 6.11 0.08
N ASN A 100 12.61 5.73 0.09
CA ASN A 100 11.55 6.46 -0.60
C ASN A 100 11.39 7.88 -0.04
N GLU A 101 11.62 8.87 -0.87
CA GLU A 101 11.71 10.29 -0.49
C GLU A 101 10.43 10.79 0.20
N GLN A 102 9.26 10.42 -0.32
CA GLN A 102 7.97 10.85 0.26
C GLN A 102 7.85 10.43 1.73
N GLN A 103 8.12 9.18 2.06
CA GLN A 103 8.02 8.65 3.41
C GLN A 103 9.08 9.25 4.33
N LEU A 104 10.27 9.49 3.82
CA LEU A 104 11.34 10.17 4.56
C LEU A 104 10.98 11.61 4.90
N VAL A 105 10.38 12.36 3.96
CA VAL A 105 9.90 13.73 4.18
C VAL A 105 8.78 13.74 5.21
N ILE A 106 7.78 12.86 5.10
CA ILE A 106 6.69 12.75 6.08
C ILE A 106 7.23 12.43 7.46
N LYS A 107 8.16 11.47 7.58
CA LYS A 107 8.78 11.11 8.86
C LYS A 107 9.49 12.30 9.51
N ARG A 108 10.35 12.98 8.78
CA ARG A 108 11.08 14.17 9.27
C ARG A 108 10.13 15.28 9.71
N LEU A 109 9.05 15.48 8.96
CA LEU A 109 8.03 16.47 9.31
C LEU A 109 7.32 16.11 10.62
N VAL A 110 6.92 14.86 10.81
CA VAL A 110 6.31 14.38 12.06
C VAL A 110 7.28 14.57 13.24
N GLU A 111 8.54 14.18 13.07
CA GLU A 111 9.60 14.32 14.08
C GLU A 111 9.89 15.79 14.45
N SER A 112 9.75 16.72 13.50
CA SER A 112 9.95 18.16 13.75
C SER A 112 8.93 18.76 14.74
N TYR A 113 7.79 18.09 14.90
CA TYR A 113 6.76 18.43 15.90
C TYR A 113 6.91 17.64 17.22
N SER A 114 8.06 17.00 17.46
CA SER A 114 8.30 16.13 18.62
C SER A 114 7.31 14.96 18.70
N LEU A 115 6.75 14.57 17.56
CA LEU A 115 5.89 13.40 17.41
C LEU A 115 6.70 12.22 16.87
N SER A 116 6.14 11.02 17.00
CA SER A 116 6.70 9.80 16.43
C SER A 116 5.68 9.04 15.56
N ILE A 117 6.17 8.19 14.67
CA ILE A 117 5.32 7.27 13.89
C ILE A 117 5.45 5.87 14.52
N GLY A 118 4.33 5.22 14.78
CA GLY A 118 4.33 3.91 15.43
C GLY A 118 3.14 3.03 15.08
N PRO A 119 3.22 1.74 15.46
CA PRO A 119 2.22 0.73 15.09
C PRO A 119 0.93 0.81 15.91
N THR A 120 0.96 1.51 17.05
CA THR A 120 -0.15 1.59 18.01
C THR A 120 -0.39 3.03 18.43
N LYS A 121 -1.59 3.31 18.94
CA LYS A 121 -1.92 4.61 19.51
C LYS A 121 -1.18 4.83 20.84
N ALA A 122 -0.50 5.97 20.96
CA ALA A 122 0.11 6.44 22.18
C ALA A 122 0.19 7.99 22.15
N TYR A 123 0.45 8.61 23.28
CA TYR A 123 0.69 10.05 23.37
C TYR A 123 1.88 10.44 22.48
N GLY A 124 1.71 11.47 21.68
CA GLY A 124 2.73 11.93 20.75
C GLY A 124 3.06 10.95 19.59
N MET A 125 2.23 9.91 19.37
CA MET A 125 2.47 8.89 18.35
C MET A 125 1.36 8.84 17.32
N ILE A 126 1.73 8.90 16.04
CA ILE A 126 0.83 8.76 14.90
C ILE A 126 0.90 7.34 14.35
N CYS A 127 -0.22 6.61 14.39
CA CYS A 127 -0.36 5.30 13.72
C CYS A 127 -1.11 5.38 12.39
N ALA A 128 -1.68 6.55 12.07
CA ALA A 128 -2.50 6.80 10.89
C ALA A 128 -1.65 7.18 9.65
N VAL A 129 -0.59 6.41 9.37
CA VAL A 129 0.39 6.70 8.31
C VAL A 129 -0.25 6.83 6.93
N ALA A 130 -1.21 5.97 6.57
CA ALA A 130 -1.93 6.07 5.31
C ALA A 130 -2.70 7.40 5.15
N THR A 131 -3.10 8.03 6.26
CA THR A 131 -3.73 9.36 6.24
C THR A 131 -2.69 10.44 6.01
N LEU A 132 -1.50 10.34 6.62
CA LEU A 132 -0.39 11.26 6.35
C LEU A 132 0.02 11.22 4.88
N GLU A 133 0.23 10.03 4.34
CA GLU A 133 0.57 9.83 2.92
C GLU A 133 -0.51 10.41 1.99
N ARG A 134 -1.79 10.13 2.28
CA ARG A 134 -2.91 10.67 1.50
C ARG A 134 -2.98 12.19 1.54
N ILE A 135 -2.76 12.82 2.70
CA ILE A 135 -2.74 14.29 2.82
C ILE A 135 -1.57 14.84 2.01
N TYR A 136 -0.38 14.26 2.16
CA TYR A 136 0.82 14.69 1.45
C TYR A 136 0.65 14.55 -0.08
N THR A 137 0.21 13.40 -0.55
CA THR A 137 0.03 13.13 -1.99
C THR A 137 -1.04 14.02 -2.62
N LYS A 138 -2.15 14.25 -1.89
CA LYS A 138 -3.29 15.00 -2.43
C LYS A 138 -3.13 16.51 -2.32
N TYR A 139 -2.54 17.00 -1.25
CA TYR A 139 -2.55 18.42 -0.91
C TYR A 139 -1.14 19.01 -0.72
N GLY A 140 -0.10 18.17 -0.71
CA GLY A 140 1.29 18.59 -0.60
C GLY A 140 1.78 18.80 0.83
N TYR A 141 3.10 19.10 0.89
CA TYR A 141 3.85 19.31 2.14
C TYR A 141 3.22 20.36 3.05
N HIS A 142 2.91 21.56 2.51
CA HIS A 142 2.42 22.70 3.31
C HIS A 142 1.10 22.42 4.02
N VAL A 143 0.19 21.67 3.40
CA VAL A 143 -1.08 21.30 4.03
C VAL A 143 -0.83 20.29 5.15
N LEU A 144 0.06 19.32 4.95
CA LEU A 144 0.42 18.36 5.99
C LEU A 144 1.10 19.05 7.16
N ASP A 145 2.10 19.92 6.90
CA ASP A 145 2.79 20.72 7.90
C ASP A 145 1.80 21.53 8.76
N ARG A 146 0.94 22.30 8.11
CA ARG A 146 -0.05 23.10 8.81
C ARG A 146 -1.08 22.27 9.59
N THR A 147 -1.46 21.12 9.07
CA THR A 147 -2.32 20.15 9.77
C THR A 147 -1.69 19.69 11.08
N LEU A 148 -0.42 19.25 11.03
CA LEU A 148 0.29 18.82 12.23
C LEU A 148 0.47 19.96 13.23
N ARG A 149 0.84 21.16 12.76
CA ARG A 149 0.97 22.34 13.59
C ARG A 149 -0.31 22.68 14.36
N LEU A 150 -1.45 22.65 13.69
CA LEU A 150 -2.74 22.89 14.33
C LEU A 150 -3.09 21.79 15.34
N CYS A 151 -2.92 20.53 14.98
CA CYS A 151 -3.19 19.40 15.88
C CYS A 151 -2.33 19.46 17.15
N VAL A 152 -1.00 19.65 16.99
CA VAL A 152 -0.08 19.73 18.13
C VAL A 152 -0.33 21.01 18.94
N GLY A 153 -0.50 22.14 18.28
CA GLY A 153 -0.74 23.41 18.95
C GLY A 153 -2.03 23.44 19.75
N THR A 154 -3.03 22.64 19.41
CA THR A 154 -4.34 22.60 20.08
C THR A 154 -4.43 21.50 21.12
N TRP A 155 -3.91 20.33 20.84
CA TRP A 155 -4.11 19.12 21.66
C TRP A 155 -2.81 18.51 22.16
N GLU A 156 -1.67 19.17 21.95
CA GLU A 156 -0.35 18.80 22.52
C GLU A 156 0.08 17.37 22.29
N GLY A 157 -0.44 16.70 21.26
CA GLY A 157 -0.11 15.31 20.95
C GLY A 157 -1.02 14.29 21.67
N ASP A 158 -2.17 14.73 22.15
CA ASP A 158 -3.19 13.84 22.71
C ASP A 158 -3.49 12.67 21.77
N ILE A 159 -3.74 11.50 22.36
CA ILE A 159 -3.82 10.22 21.66
C ILE A 159 -4.94 10.17 20.61
N ASP A 160 -6.05 10.85 20.85
CA ASP A 160 -7.19 10.86 19.92
C ASP A 160 -7.08 11.97 18.87
N SER A 161 -6.34 13.03 19.17
CA SER A 161 -6.10 14.17 18.27
C SER A 161 -5.25 13.80 17.04
N LEU A 162 -4.44 12.74 17.12
CA LEU A 162 -3.57 12.25 16.06
C LEU A 162 -4.19 11.09 15.27
N GLY A 163 -5.49 10.86 15.46
CA GLY A 163 -6.24 9.83 14.74
C GLY A 163 -6.54 10.22 13.28
N ALA A 164 -6.79 9.21 12.44
CA ALA A 164 -7.01 9.36 11.01
C ALA A 164 -8.11 10.37 10.65
N ASN A 165 -9.23 10.35 11.40
CA ASN A 165 -10.37 11.24 11.14
C ASN A 165 -10.06 12.70 11.49
N VAL A 166 -9.37 12.94 12.61
CA VAL A 166 -8.98 14.28 13.04
C VAL A 166 -7.99 14.88 12.05
N LEU A 167 -6.91 14.16 11.74
CA LEU A 167 -5.92 14.61 10.76
C LEU A 167 -6.55 14.92 9.39
N ALA A 168 -7.44 14.04 8.90
CA ALA A 168 -8.12 14.27 7.63
C ALA A 168 -9.12 15.45 7.70
N GLY A 169 -9.79 15.64 8.82
CA GLY A 169 -10.72 16.77 9.06
C GLY A 169 -9.97 18.09 9.08
N VAL A 170 -8.91 18.20 9.88
CA VAL A 170 -8.08 19.41 9.97
C VAL A 170 -7.43 19.74 8.63
N ALA A 171 -6.92 18.74 7.90
CA ALA A 171 -6.36 18.96 6.56
C ALA A 171 -7.39 19.57 5.59
N ARG A 172 -8.64 19.10 5.63
CA ARG A 172 -9.71 19.67 4.81
C ARG A 172 -10.03 21.12 5.22
N MET A 173 -10.00 21.43 6.51
CA MET A 173 -10.18 22.82 7.00
C MET A 173 -9.03 23.71 6.53
N VAL A 174 -7.79 23.23 6.59
CA VAL A 174 -6.62 23.95 6.06
C VAL A 174 -6.78 24.25 4.58
N VAL A 175 -7.23 23.29 3.79
CA VAL A 175 -7.47 23.49 2.35
C VAL A 175 -8.62 24.46 2.09
N ALA A 176 -9.73 24.36 2.86
CA ALA A 176 -10.92 25.17 2.63
C ALA A 176 -10.75 26.63 3.05
N PHE A 177 -10.06 26.88 4.15
CA PHE A 177 -9.99 28.20 4.77
C PHE A 177 -8.63 28.88 4.59
N GLY A 178 -7.57 28.15 4.25
CA GLY A 178 -6.25 28.71 3.97
C GLY A 178 -5.77 29.65 5.07
N ASP A 179 -5.39 30.87 4.71
CA ASP A 179 -4.88 31.90 5.64
C ASP A 179 -5.93 32.47 6.59
N GLN A 180 -7.22 32.23 6.33
CA GLN A 180 -8.29 32.63 7.25
C GLN A 180 -8.33 31.76 8.50
N LEU A 181 -7.77 30.55 8.45
CA LEU A 181 -7.67 29.67 9.59
C LEU A 181 -6.49 30.08 10.46
N ARG A 182 -6.74 30.97 11.42
CA ARG A 182 -5.71 31.42 12.37
C ARG A 182 -5.52 30.38 13.47
N ASP A 183 -4.26 30.11 13.81
CA ASP A 183 -3.89 29.10 14.81
C ASP A 183 -4.50 29.41 16.20
N GLU A 184 -4.54 30.68 16.58
CA GLU A 184 -5.14 31.17 17.83
C GLU A 184 -6.64 30.89 17.89
N THR A 185 -7.38 31.23 16.83
CA THR A 185 -8.82 31.00 16.75
C THR A 185 -9.20 29.53 16.73
N PHE A 186 -8.30 28.68 16.20
CA PHE A 186 -8.50 27.24 16.17
C PHE A 186 -8.39 26.61 17.56
N LYS A 187 -7.50 27.14 18.42
CA LYS A 187 -7.29 26.70 19.80
C LYS A 187 -8.44 27.07 20.76
N GLU A 188 -9.11 28.20 20.52
CA GLU A 188 -10.15 28.71 21.40
C GLU A 188 -11.52 28.05 21.21
N ARG A 189 -11.67 27.12 20.27
CA ARG A 189 -12.92 26.40 19.95
C ARG A 189 -12.81 24.90 20.15
#